data_756462b48fae67bba72e9b17df8dd0fb
#
_entry.id   756462b48fae67bba72e9b17df8dd0fb
#
_cell.length_a   1.000
_cell.length_b   1.000
_cell.length_c   1.000
_cell.angle_alpha   90.00
_cell.angle_beta   90.00
_cell.angle_gamma   90.00
#
_symmetry.space_group_name_H-M   'P 1'
#
loop_
_entity.id
_entity.type
_entity.pdbx_description
1 polymer ?
#
loop_
_entity_poly.entity_id
_entity_poly.type
_entity_poly.pdbx_seq_one_letter_code
_entity_poly.pdbx_strand_id
1 'polypeptide(L)'
;MRSLLKIASAIDNLTEKLGWLLNWLVLLTVGVGFYNVMARYLGRFIGVQLSSNALIELQWYLFSILFLAGFAYILKHGDNVRVDFLYSNFSLKQRSLIDFLGTVLFLIPFCAIGIWVTFNPVLQSWGHLPDGSWGSWEISPDANGLPRAPIKTMIPVGLGLLLLQSISQAIKYLAVWLGYEQVSDRISLETSEH
;
A
#
# COMPACT_ATOMS: atom_id res chain seq x y z
N MET A 1 25.82 -4.15 10.49
CA MET A 1 25.16 -4.66 9.30
C MET A 1 24.23 -5.86 9.57
N ARG A 2 24.69 -6.94 10.24
CA ARG A 2 23.83 -8.11 10.52
C ARG A 2 22.53 -7.78 11.28
N SER A 3 22.55 -6.86 12.23
CA SER A 3 21.34 -6.44 12.96
C SER A 3 20.36 -5.67 12.05
N LEU A 4 20.85 -4.81 11.17
CA LEU A 4 20.03 -4.08 10.20
C LEU A 4 19.36 -5.03 9.20
N LEU A 5 20.09 -6.04 8.72
CA LEU A 5 19.52 -7.06 7.82
C LEU A 5 18.45 -7.92 8.51
N LYS A 6 18.56 -8.17 9.82
CA LYS A 6 17.48 -8.83 10.57
C LYS A 6 16.21 -7.97 10.64
N ILE A 7 16.37 -6.66 10.82
CA ILE A 7 15.23 -5.71 10.80
C ILE A 7 14.60 -5.70 9.41
N ALA A 8 15.40 -5.59 8.36
CA ALA A 8 14.90 -5.65 6.98
C ALA A 8 14.13 -6.95 6.72
N SER A 9 14.67 -8.11 7.12
CA SER A 9 14.00 -9.39 6.98
C SER A 9 12.69 -9.47 7.76
N ALA A 10 12.60 -8.86 8.95
CA ALA A 10 11.35 -8.82 9.71
C ALA A 10 10.26 -7.98 9.02
N ILE A 11 10.65 -6.84 8.44
CA ILE A 11 9.75 -5.99 7.64
C ILE A 11 9.30 -6.74 6.38
N ASP A 12 10.22 -7.40 5.67
CA ASP A 12 9.89 -8.19 4.48
C ASP A 12 8.90 -9.32 4.77
N ASN A 13 9.07 -10.00 5.91
CA ASN A 13 8.13 -11.04 6.34
C ASN A 13 6.74 -10.48 6.67
N LEU A 14 6.67 -9.27 7.24
CA LEU A 14 5.40 -8.59 7.47
C LEU A 14 4.72 -8.26 6.14
N THR A 15 5.46 -7.69 5.20
CA THR A 15 4.96 -7.34 3.87
C THR A 15 4.48 -8.57 3.10
N GLU A 16 5.17 -9.73 3.23
CA GLU A 16 4.76 -10.98 2.61
C GLU A 16 3.43 -11.49 3.15
N LYS A 17 3.25 -11.48 4.46
CA LYS A 17 1.98 -11.86 5.09
C LYS A 17 0.84 -10.94 4.66
N LEU A 18 1.12 -9.64 4.55
CA LEU A 18 0.16 -8.68 4.00
C LEU A 18 -0.19 -9.00 2.55
N GLY A 19 0.79 -9.29 1.69
CA GLY A 19 0.57 -9.70 0.31
C GLY A 19 -0.34 -10.92 0.19
N TRP A 20 -0.11 -11.95 1.03
CA TRP A 20 -1.01 -13.10 1.10
C TRP A 20 -2.45 -12.71 1.46
N LEU A 21 -2.63 -11.82 2.44
CA LEU A 21 -3.96 -11.32 2.82
C LEU A 21 -4.61 -10.52 1.69
N LEU A 22 -3.82 -9.69 0.98
CA LEU A 22 -4.31 -8.90 -0.14
C LEU A 22 -4.83 -9.76 -1.28
N ASN A 23 -4.24 -10.93 -1.55
CA ASN A 23 -4.73 -11.87 -2.56
C ASN A 23 -6.17 -12.33 -2.25
N TRP A 24 -6.47 -12.64 -0.98
CA TRP A 24 -7.83 -12.96 -0.57
C TRP A 24 -8.78 -11.76 -0.66
N LEU A 25 -8.25 -10.57 -0.38
CA LEU A 25 -9.03 -9.34 -0.49
C LEU A 25 -9.41 -9.02 -1.95
N VAL A 26 -8.55 -9.38 -2.94
CA VAL A 26 -8.89 -9.30 -4.38
C VAL A 26 -10.12 -10.15 -4.66
N LEU A 27 -10.11 -11.42 -4.25
CA LEU A 27 -11.25 -12.32 -4.46
C LEU A 27 -12.53 -11.79 -3.80
N LEU A 28 -12.42 -11.28 -2.59
CA LEU A 28 -13.55 -10.65 -1.89
C LEU A 28 -14.09 -9.43 -2.67
N THR A 29 -13.21 -8.57 -3.16
CA THR A 29 -13.59 -7.38 -3.94
C THR A 29 -14.33 -7.75 -5.21
N VAL A 30 -13.83 -8.75 -5.93
CA VAL A 30 -14.49 -9.30 -7.14
C VAL A 30 -15.84 -9.92 -6.77
N GLY A 31 -15.90 -10.70 -5.69
CA GLY A 31 -17.13 -11.33 -5.20
C GLY A 31 -18.21 -10.31 -4.83
N VAL A 32 -17.86 -9.24 -4.11
CA VAL A 32 -18.77 -8.14 -3.77
C VAL A 32 -19.27 -7.42 -5.03
N GLY A 33 -18.37 -7.16 -5.98
CA GLY A 33 -18.74 -6.54 -7.26
C GLY A 33 -19.70 -7.40 -8.06
N PHE A 34 -19.42 -8.69 -8.18
CA PHE A 34 -20.27 -9.65 -8.86
C PHE A 34 -21.66 -9.74 -8.19
N TYR A 35 -21.69 -9.88 -6.86
CA TYR A 35 -22.94 -9.88 -6.10
C TYR A 35 -23.76 -8.61 -6.35
N ASN A 36 -23.13 -7.42 -6.32
CA ASN A 36 -23.82 -6.15 -6.52
C ASN A 36 -24.43 -6.04 -7.91
N VAL A 37 -23.75 -6.53 -8.95
CA VAL A 37 -24.27 -6.59 -10.32
C VAL A 37 -25.47 -7.55 -10.38
N MET A 38 -25.33 -8.75 -9.87
CA MET A 38 -26.41 -9.75 -9.84
C MET A 38 -27.64 -9.23 -9.08
N ALA A 39 -27.43 -8.69 -7.89
CA ALA A 39 -28.49 -8.12 -7.06
C ALA A 39 -29.26 -7.00 -7.77
N ARG A 40 -28.56 -6.16 -8.55
CA ARG A 40 -29.20 -5.08 -9.33
C ARG A 40 -30.06 -5.63 -10.46
N TYR A 41 -29.58 -6.63 -11.20
CA TYR A 41 -30.36 -7.23 -12.30
C TYR A 41 -31.55 -8.04 -11.78
N LEU A 42 -31.33 -8.91 -10.80
CA LEU A 42 -32.40 -9.70 -10.17
C LEU A 42 -33.46 -8.82 -9.53
N GLY A 43 -33.04 -7.76 -8.81
CA GLY A 43 -33.94 -6.81 -8.18
C GLY A 43 -34.88 -6.13 -9.19
N ARG A 44 -34.38 -5.84 -10.41
CA ARG A 44 -35.20 -5.29 -11.50
C ARG A 44 -36.28 -6.27 -11.96
N PHE A 45 -35.98 -7.57 -12.02
CA PHE A 45 -36.95 -8.59 -12.43
C PHE A 45 -38.02 -8.86 -11.36
N ILE A 46 -37.63 -8.81 -10.07
CA ILE A 46 -38.52 -9.12 -8.95
C ILE A 46 -39.28 -7.87 -8.46
N GLY A 47 -38.85 -6.67 -8.90
CA GLY A 47 -39.44 -5.41 -8.44
C GLY A 47 -39.00 -4.99 -7.01
N VAL A 48 -37.89 -5.56 -6.51
CA VAL A 48 -37.34 -5.29 -5.16
C VAL A 48 -35.91 -4.74 -5.29
N GLN A 49 -35.57 -3.72 -4.50
CA GLN A 49 -34.22 -3.17 -4.48
C GLN A 49 -33.29 -4.06 -3.61
N LEU A 50 -32.53 -4.94 -4.27
CA LEU A 50 -31.57 -5.84 -3.62
C LEU A 50 -30.15 -5.25 -3.55
N SER A 51 -29.83 -4.21 -4.31
CA SER A 51 -28.56 -3.49 -4.30
C SER A 51 -28.66 -2.26 -3.42
N SER A 52 -27.60 -1.94 -2.65
CA SER A 52 -27.52 -0.75 -1.80
C SER A 52 -26.28 0.06 -2.11
N ASN A 53 -26.29 1.37 -1.81
CA ASN A 53 -25.11 2.23 -1.92
C ASN A 53 -23.97 1.75 -1.04
N ALA A 54 -24.26 1.16 0.13
CA ALA A 54 -23.25 0.56 0.99
C ALA A 54 -22.43 -0.55 0.29
N LEU A 55 -23.04 -1.39 -0.57
CA LEU A 55 -22.31 -2.42 -1.33
C LEU A 55 -21.41 -1.84 -2.41
N ILE A 56 -21.85 -0.75 -3.05
CA ILE A 56 -21.05 -0.02 -4.02
C ILE A 56 -19.83 0.62 -3.32
N GLU A 57 -20.07 1.26 -2.18
CA GLU A 57 -19.01 1.88 -1.40
C GLU A 57 -18.06 0.84 -0.80
N LEU A 58 -18.56 -0.31 -0.32
CA LEU A 58 -17.74 -1.40 0.18
C LEU A 58 -16.75 -1.89 -0.90
N GLN A 59 -17.20 -2.01 -2.15
CA GLN A 59 -16.34 -2.45 -3.25
C GLN A 59 -15.16 -1.51 -3.46
N TRP A 60 -15.38 -0.20 -3.52
CA TRP A 60 -14.25 0.72 -3.71
C TRP A 60 -13.44 0.93 -2.43
N TYR A 61 -14.00 0.69 -1.22
CA TYR A 61 -13.23 0.63 0.03
C TYR A 61 -12.23 -0.52 0.01
N LEU A 62 -12.70 -1.72 -0.36
CA LEU A 62 -11.84 -2.90 -0.49
C LEU A 62 -10.73 -2.66 -1.53
N PHE A 63 -11.09 -2.07 -2.68
CA PHE A 63 -10.11 -1.70 -3.71
C PHE A 63 -9.09 -0.66 -3.19
N SER A 64 -9.52 0.33 -2.42
CA SER A 64 -8.62 1.33 -1.84
C SER A 64 -7.64 0.71 -0.83
N ILE A 65 -8.09 -0.25 -0.03
CA ILE A 65 -7.23 -1.01 0.89
C ILE A 65 -6.19 -1.80 0.10
N LEU A 66 -6.62 -2.53 -0.95
CA LEU A 66 -5.74 -3.26 -1.85
C LEU A 66 -4.66 -2.35 -2.45
N PHE A 67 -5.07 -1.21 -2.97
CA PHE A 67 -4.18 -0.26 -3.63
C PHE A 67 -3.16 0.32 -2.64
N LEU A 68 -3.60 0.82 -1.48
CA LEU A 68 -2.72 1.48 -0.52
C LEU A 68 -1.78 0.50 0.19
N ALA A 69 -2.24 -0.68 0.58
CA ALA A 69 -1.40 -1.68 1.22
C ALA A 69 -0.50 -2.43 0.20
N GLY A 70 -0.94 -2.53 -1.06
CA GLY A 70 -0.21 -3.16 -2.16
C GLY A 70 1.09 -2.45 -2.53
N PHE A 71 1.21 -1.13 -2.30
CA PHE A 71 2.45 -0.39 -2.59
C PHE A 71 3.68 -0.97 -1.91
N ALA A 72 3.56 -1.37 -0.64
CA ALA A 72 4.66 -1.96 0.10
C ALA A 72 5.07 -3.32 -0.51
N TYR A 73 4.09 -4.11 -0.94
CA TYR A 73 4.31 -5.41 -1.57
C TYR A 73 5.01 -5.26 -2.94
N ILE A 74 4.53 -4.35 -3.79
CA ILE A 74 5.14 -4.03 -5.10
C ILE A 74 6.57 -3.54 -4.93
N LEU A 75 6.82 -2.65 -3.94
CA LEU A 75 8.17 -2.16 -3.66
C LEU A 75 9.11 -3.29 -3.23
N LYS A 76 8.63 -4.25 -2.42
CA LYS A 76 9.42 -5.40 -1.99
C LYS A 76 9.87 -6.28 -3.15
N HIS A 77 8.96 -6.59 -4.06
CA HIS A 77 9.22 -7.49 -5.21
C HIS A 77 9.92 -6.78 -6.39
N GLY A 78 10.06 -5.46 -6.32
CA GLY A 78 10.76 -4.72 -7.35
C GLY A 78 9.99 -4.54 -8.66
N ASP A 79 8.67 -4.82 -8.65
CA ASP A 79 7.77 -4.75 -9.83
C ASP A 79 7.49 -3.32 -10.29
N ASN A 80 8.29 -2.35 -9.83
CA ASN A 80 8.18 -0.97 -10.26
C ASN A 80 8.71 -0.79 -11.68
N VAL A 81 7.96 -0.04 -12.51
CA VAL A 81 8.40 0.34 -13.85
C VAL A 81 9.70 1.14 -13.75
N ARG A 82 10.76 0.62 -14.37
CA ARG A 82 12.09 1.25 -14.41
C ARG A 82 12.44 1.68 -15.84
N VAL A 83 13.30 2.70 -15.95
CA VAL A 83 13.81 3.15 -17.25
C VAL A 83 15.04 2.31 -17.59
N ASP A 84 14.84 1.11 -18.10
CA ASP A 84 15.87 0.08 -18.25
C ASP A 84 17.01 0.46 -19.20
N PHE A 85 16.75 1.29 -20.20
CA PHE A 85 17.78 1.65 -21.17
C PHE A 85 18.94 2.47 -20.54
N LEU A 86 18.69 3.24 -19.50
CA LEU A 86 19.73 3.92 -18.72
C LEU A 86 20.37 2.97 -17.69
N TYR A 87 19.52 2.14 -17.09
CA TYR A 87 19.90 1.25 -16.00
C TYR A 87 20.81 0.10 -16.45
N SER A 88 20.62 -0.40 -17.68
CA SER A 88 21.39 -1.52 -18.24
C SER A 88 22.91 -1.25 -18.31
N ASN A 89 23.30 0.03 -18.43
CA ASN A 89 24.71 0.42 -18.54
C ASN A 89 25.45 0.54 -17.20
N PHE A 90 24.74 0.46 -16.06
CA PHE A 90 25.36 0.61 -14.74
C PHE A 90 25.74 -0.73 -14.12
N SER A 91 26.87 -0.75 -13.40
CA SER A 91 27.24 -1.90 -12.57
C SER A 91 26.26 -2.10 -11.42
N LEU A 92 26.19 -3.31 -10.85
CA LEU A 92 25.29 -3.62 -9.72
C LEU A 92 25.47 -2.65 -8.54
N LYS A 93 26.73 -2.29 -8.22
CA LYS A 93 27.03 -1.31 -7.15
C LYS A 93 26.50 0.09 -7.46
N GLN A 94 26.60 0.53 -8.70
CA GLN A 94 26.08 1.84 -9.12
C GLN A 94 24.55 1.87 -9.08
N ARG A 95 23.89 0.81 -9.56
CA ARG A 95 22.43 0.66 -9.45
C ARG A 95 21.97 0.72 -8.00
N SER A 96 22.60 -0.06 -7.12
CA SER A 96 22.27 -0.07 -5.70
C SER A 96 22.49 1.29 -5.02
N LEU A 97 23.49 2.06 -5.42
CA LEU A 97 23.70 3.41 -4.90
C LEU A 97 22.61 4.38 -5.36
N ILE A 98 22.24 4.33 -6.65
CA ILE A 98 21.16 5.15 -7.21
C ILE A 98 19.84 4.84 -6.51
N ASP A 99 19.50 3.55 -6.35
CA ASP A 99 18.29 3.10 -5.67
C ASP A 99 18.28 3.49 -4.19
N PHE A 100 19.41 3.38 -3.51
CA PHE A 100 19.58 3.84 -2.13
C PHE A 100 19.31 5.34 -2.01
N LEU A 101 19.97 6.16 -2.83
CA LEU A 101 19.79 7.61 -2.82
C LEU A 101 18.35 8.00 -3.18
N GLY A 102 17.77 7.37 -4.21
CA GLY A 102 16.37 7.58 -4.60
C GLY A 102 15.40 7.26 -3.46
N THR A 103 15.63 6.14 -2.78
CA THR A 103 14.79 5.72 -1.65
C THR A 103 14.91 6.68 -0.47
N VAL A 104 16.15 7.07 -0.09
CA VAL A 104 16.40 7.91 1.10
C VAL A 104 16.04 9.37 0.87
N LEU A 105 16.32 9.92 -0.31
CA LEU A 105 16.11 11.36 -0.57
C LEU A 105 14.71 11.69 -1.09
N PHE A 106 14.01 10.75 -1.71
CA PHE A 106 12.70 11.00 -2.29
C PHE A 106 11.59 10.15 -1.66
N LEU A 107 11.72 8.83 -1.62
CA LEU A 107 10.63 7.97 -1.20
C LEU A 107 10.34 8.07 0.30
N ILE A 108 11.36 8.01 1.14
CA ILE A 108 11.20 8.14 2.61
C ILE A 108 10.63 9.52 2.99
N PRO A 109 11.17 10.67 2.52
CA PRO A 109 10.59 11.97 2.80
C PRO A 109 9.17 12.12 2.25
N PHE A 110 8.89 11.60 1.05
CA PHE A 110 7.54 11.60 0.49
C PHE A 110 6.54 10.90 1.42
N CYS A 111 6.87 9.69 1.90
CA CYS A 111 6.00 8.96 2.83
C CYS A 111 5.82 9.72 4.15
N ALA A 112 6.89 10.27 4.72
CA ALA A 112 6.84 11.01 5.97
C ALA A 112 5.98 12.27 5.87
N ILE A 113 6.16 13.07 4.80
CA ILE A 113 5.36 14.26 4.52
C ILE A 113 3.90 13.86 4.25
N GLY A 114 3.69 12.80 3.47
CA GLY A 114 2.35 12.29 3.16
C GLY A 114 1.58 11.88 4.42
N ILE A 115 2.22 11.16 5.36
CA ILE A 115 1.62 10.80 6.65
C ILE A 115 1.29 12.08 7.43
N TRP A 116 2.23 13.00 7.54
CA TRP A 116 2.04 14.24 8.30
C TRP A 116 0.89 15.10 7.76
N VAL A 117 0.82 15.28 6.45
CA VAL A 117 -0.23 16.09 5.80
C VAL A 117 -1.61 15.43 5.90
N THR A 118 -1.68 14.10 5.80
CA THR A 118 -2.95 13.36 5.82
C THR A 118 -3.47 13.09 7.24
N PHE A 119 -2.65 13.28 8.28
CA PHE A 119 -3.02 12.97 9.65
C PHE A 119 -4.19 13.82 10.17
N ASN A 120 -4.13 15.14 10.04
CA ASN A 120 -5.20 16.03 10.47
C ASN A 120 -6.53 15.82 9.72
N PRO A 121 -6.57 15.71 8.39
CA PRO A 121 -7.79 15.36 7.66
C PRO A 121 -8.42 14.03 8.11
N VAL A 122 -7.61 13.04 8.47
CA VAL A 122 -8.10 11.78 9.01
C VAL A 122 -8.73 11.98 10.40
N LEU A 123 -8.08 12.73 11.30
CA LEU A 123 -8.64 13.04 12.61
C LEU A 123 -9.97 13.79 12.49
N GLN A 124 -10.07 14.78 11.59
CA GLN A 124 -11.32 15.49 11.32
C GLN A 124 -12.42 14.55 10.81
N SER A 125 -12.08 13.58 9.97
CA SER A 125 -13.01 12.57 9.49
C SER A 125 -13.54 11.67 10.62
N TRP A 126 -12.76 11.45 11.67
CA TRP A 126 -13.17 10.77 12.91
C TRP A 126 -13.96 11.67 13.87
N GLY A 127 -14.19 12.93 13.49
CA GLY A 127 -14.97 13.89 14.27
C GLY A 127 -14.13 14.79 15.19
N HIS A 128 -12.80 14.84 15.02
CA HIS A 128 -11.97 15.78 15.77
C HIS A 128 -12.17 17.21 15.24
N LEU A 129 -12.72 18.07 16.07
CA LEU A 129 -13.02 19.47 15.74
C LEU A 129 -11.82 20.39 16.04
N PRO A 130 -11.74 21.58 15.40
CA PRO A 130 -10.65 22.53 15.63
C PRO A 130 -10.52 23.05 17.05
N ASP A 131 -11.59 23.00 17.83
CA ASP A 131 -11.64 23.35 19.25
C ASP A 131 -11.14 22.25 20.20
N GLY A 132 -10.70 21.10 19.64
CA GLY A 132 -10.22 19.94 20.39
C GLY A 132 -11.31 19.01 20.89
N SER A 133 -12.60 19.29 20.63
CA SER A 133 -13.71 18.43 20.96
C SER A 133 -13.90 17.32 19.92
N TRP A 134 -14.72 16.31 20.25
CA TRP A 134 -15.06 15.20 19.37
C TRP A 134 -16.52 15.27 18.99
N GLY A 135 -16.82 15.29 17.70
CA GLY A 135 -18.16 15.26 17.13
C GLY A 135 -18.50 13.92 16.49
N SER A 136 -19.48 13.93 15.59
CA SER A 136 -19.85 12.74 14.81
C SER A 136 -18.82 12.44 13.71
N TRP A 137 -18.66 11.15 13.40
CA TRP A 137 -17.82 10.71 12.28
C TRP A 137 -18.39 11.19 10.95
N GLU A 138 -17.49 11.39 9.99
CA GLU A 138 -17.86 11.70 8.62
C GLU A 138 -18.60 10.51 7.99
N ILE A 139 -19.84 10.75 7.56
CA ILE A 139 -20.68 9.75 6.89
C ILE A 139 -20.71 10.06 5.39
N SER A 140 -20.95 9.05 4.57
CA SER A 140 -21.17 9.23 3.13
C SER A 140 -22.35 10.15 2.86
N PRO A 141 -22.31 11.02 1.84
CA PRO A 141 -23.44 11.80 1.38
C PRO A 141 -24.54 10.94 0.72
N ASP A 142 -24.20 9.71 0.33
CA ASP A 142 -25.14 8.78 -0.28
C ASP A 142 -26.06 8.13 0.76
N ALA A 143 -27.34 7.96 0.42
CA ALA A 143 -28.31 7.30 1.31
C ALA A 143 -27.86 5.87 1.64
N ASN A 144 -27.80 5.53 2.93
CA ASN A 144 -27.29 4.25 3.43
C ASN A 144 -25.81 3.96 3.04
N GLY A 145 -24.99 5.00 2.83
CA GLY A 145 -23.57 4.86 2.58
C GLY A 145 -22.77 4.54 3.85
N LEU A 146 -21.51 4.16 3.68
CA LEU A 146 -20.60 3.75 4.75
C LEU A 146 -19.91 4.96 5.41
N PRO A 147 -19.47 4.85 6.67
CA PRO A 147 -18.64 5.87 7.31
C PRO A 147 -17.32 6.04 6.58
N ARG A 148 -16.91 7.29 6.29
CA ARG A 148 -15.68 7.59 5.51
C ARG A 148 -14.41 7.60 6.35
N ALA A 149 -14.51 7.78 7.65
CA ALA A 149 -13.35 7.84 8.54
C ALA A 149 -12.44 6.58 8.45
N PRO A 150 -12.95 5.33 8.45
CA PRO A 150 -12.11 4.14 8.36
C PRO A 150 -11.29 4.08 7.07
N ILE A 151 -11.91 4.40 5.91
CA ILE A 151 -11.19 4.30 4.63
C ILE A 151 -10.15 5.41 4.48
N LYS A 152 -10.40 6.62 4.98
CA LYS A 152 -9.42 7.70 5.01
C LYS A 152 -8.21 7.35 5.87
N THR A 153 -8.40 6.59 6.96
CA THR A 153 -7.31 6.10 7.82
C THR A 153 -6.37 5.17 7.06
N MET A 154 -6.83 4.50 6.01
CA MET A 154 -5.96 3.64 5.20
C MET A 154 -4.90 4.42 4.43
N ILE A 155 -5.06 5.74 4.20
CA ILE A 155 -4.06 6.57 3.52
C ILE A 155 -2.77 6.65 4.35
N PRO A 156 -2.76 7.18 5.59
CA PRO A 156 -1.54 7.19 6.40
C PRO A 156 -1.05 5.78 6.78
N VAL A 157 -1.94 4.79 6.90
CA VAL A 157 -1.56 3.39 7.14
C VAL A 157 -0.79 2.83 5.93
N GLY A 158 -1.30 2.99 4.70
CA GLY A 158 -0.62 2.55 3.49
C GLY A 158 0.72 3.25 3.28
N LEU A 159 0.79 4.56 3.51
CA LEU A 159 2.05 5.31 3.49
C LEU A 159 3.02 4.84 4.59
N GLY A 160 2.52 4.46 5.75
CA GLY A 160 3.32 3.88 6.84
C GLY A 160 3.92 2.52 6.46
N LEU A 161 3.13 1.64 5.83
CA LEU A 161 3.60 0.36 5.30
C LEU A 161 4.65 0.56 4.21
N LEU A 162 4.41 1.50 3.30
CA LEU A 162 5.38 1.87 2.26
C LEU A 162 6.66 2.43 2.86
N LEU A 163 6.57 3.27 3.90
CA LEU A 163 7.74 3.80 4.62
C LEU A 163 8.55 2.68 5.27
N LEU A 164 7.90 1.75 5.95
CA LEU A 164 8.60 0.60 6.55
C LEU A 164 9.33 -0.23 5.49
N GLN A 165 8.66 -0.52 4.37
CA GLN A 165 9.28 -1.27 3.28
C GLN A 165 10.41 -0.49 2.61
N SER A 166 10.29 0.85 2.48
CA SER A 166 11.36 1.70 1.95
C SER A 166 12.62 1.66 2.83
N ILE A 167 12.45 1.62 4.16
CA ILE A 167 13.57 1.44 5.10
C ILE A 167 14.25 0.08 4.89
N SER A 168 13.46 -1.00 4.74
CA SER A 168 13.99 -2.33 4.43
C SER A 168 14.81 -2.33 3.15
N GLN A 169 14.28 -1.75 2.06
CA GLN A 169 14.98 -1.67 0.78
C GLN A 169 16.24 -0.81 0.86
N ALA A 170 16.20 0.33 1.55
CA ALA A 170 17.39 1.17 1.75
C ALA A 170 18.53 0.40 2.46
N ILE A 171 18.19 -0.40 3.48
CA ILE A 171 19.18 -1.25 4.18
C ILE A 171 19.78 -2.28 3.22
N LYS A 172 18.98 -2.91 2.35
CA LYS A 172 19.44 -3.90 1.38
C LYS A 172 20.33 -3.26 0.31
N TYR A 173 19.92 -2.14 -0.28
CA TYR A 173 20.71 -1.42 -1.27
C TYR A 173 22.05 -0.97 -0.70
N LEU A 174 22.07 -0.47 0.54
CA LEU A 174 23.30 -0.11 1.23
C LEU A 174 24.22 -1.34 1.44
N ALA A 175 23.63 -2.50 1.80
CA ALA A 175 24.38 -3.73 1.99
C ALA A 175 25.07 -4.20 0.68
N VAL A 176 24.36 -4.15 -0.46
CA VAL A 176 24.91 -4.49 -1.78
C VAL A 176 26.02 -3.51 -2.17
N TRP A 177 25.82 -2.21 -1.96
CA TRP A 177 26.84 -1.20 -2.25
C TRP A 177 28.14 -1.42 -1.45
N LEU A 178 28.01 -1.84 -0.18
CA LEU A 178 29.14 -2.17 0.71
C LEU A 178 29.79 -3.53 0.40
N GLY A 179 29.27 -4.30 -0.57
CA GLY A 179 29.87 -5.57 -1.01
C GLY A 179 29.50 -6.80 -0.16
N TYR A 180 28.36 -6.78 0.51
CA TYR A 180 27.82 -7.98 1.20
C TYR A 180 27.18 -8.93 0.16
N GLU A 181 27.98 -9.91 -0.34
CA GLU A 181 27.61 -10.84 -1.42
C GLU A 181 26.33 -11.64 -1.16
N GLN A 182 26.07 -12.07 0.08
CA GLN A 182 24.86 -12.82 0.45
C GLN A 182 23.54 -12.08 0.17
N VAL A 183 23.55 -10.75 0.12
CA VAL A 183 22.38 -9.93 -0.20
C VAL A 183 22.30 -9.67 -1.69
N SER A 184 23.46 -9.57 -2.36
CA SER A 184 23.59 -9.41 -3.80
C SER A 184 22.95 -10.57 -4.57
N ASP A 185 23.22 -11.82 -4.14
CA ASP A 185 22.69 -13.02 -4.78
C ASP A 185 21.16 -13.12 -4.66
N ARG A 186 20.59 -12.73 -3.54
CA ARG A 186 19.13 -12.71 -3.37
C ARG A 186 18.46 -11.68 -4.27
N ILE A 187 18.99 -10.47 -4.34
CA ILE A 187 18.45 -9.40 -5.19
C ILE A 187 18.58 -9.74 -6.66
N SER A 188 19.68 -10.39 -7.07
CA SER A 188 19.88 -10.84 -8.46
C SER A 188 18.93 -11.98 -8.86
N LEU A 189 18.56 -12.87 -7.95
CA LEU A 189 17.58 -13.93 -8.19
C LEU A 189 16.16 -13.36 -8.32
N GLU A 190 15.76 -12.44 -7.42
CA GLU A 190 14.47 -11.75 -7.49
C GLU A 190 14.29 -10.93 -8.79
N THR A 191 15.39 -10.37 -9.35
CA THR A 191 15.36 -9.61 -10.62
C THR A 191 15.47 -10.47 -11.88
N SER A 192 15.83 -11.75 -11.78
CA SER A 192 15.97 -12.66 -12.92
C SER A 192 14.72 -13.53 -13.18
N GLU A 193 13.76 -13.55 -12.27
CA GLU A 193 12.51 -14.31 -12.42
C GLU A 193 11.38 -13.50 -13.11
N HIS A 194 11.67 -12.29 -13.54
CA HIS A 194 10.77 -11.39 -14.29
C HIS A 194 11.43 -10.92 -15.61
#